data_241c20b088479e8bc15141e319cfcf51
#
_entry.id   241c20b088479e8bc15141e319cfcf51
#
_cell.length_a   1.000
_cell.length_b   1.000
_cell.length_c   1.000
_cell.angle_alpha   90.00
_cell.angle_beta   90.00
_cell.angle_gamma   90.00
#
_symmetry.space_group_name_H-M   'P 1'
#
loop_
_entity.id
_entity.type
_entity.pdbx_description
1 polymer ?
#
loop_
_entity_poly.entity_id
_entity_poly.type
_entity_poly.pdbx_seq_one_letter_code
_entity_poly.pdbx_strand_id
1 'polypeptide(L)'
;MKKRNLKVMAMMAAAVLALSGCSGGGNTATEAPKSDSSAAATEAAADTKAADDSKTADSGKAAAPTNYPTKSIDLVVPFTAGGNVDLSCRILAQEMEKELGQPVSVLNKEGGGAVIGQTYVANSKPDGYTLLAMTSSFVTNVLSGTTTYDMDSIIPVAEYCFDPEIIVVSADSGIETIDQFVEEGKKRALLNTTPGFSTSHHIASLLFSQKTDVQFEYMHTNGSSEQTVQLAGGHAEVGFTTYAGAASLIDQGKIKVLAICSDERSENLPDVPTLKESGIDFTYGSYRGIGVPAGTPDEIVYYLSDTMESVMNSDEVKDQFANSGLPITYANSSDFKAMLDEDYKNMESIQDLLKE
;
A
#
# COMPACT_ATOMS: atom_id res chain seq x y z
N MET A 1 32.89 46.31 13.83
CA MET A 1 32.24 47.65 13.63
C MET A 1 31.06 47.48 12.70
N LYS A 2 29.97 48.11 13.07
CA LYS A 2 28.66 48.29 12.43
C LYS A 2 27.63 47.17 12.56
N LYS A 3 26.83 47.29 13.63
CA LYS A 3 25.47 46.80 13.83
C LYS A 3 24.52 47.49 12.87
N ARG A 4 23.57 46.77 12.29
CA ARG A 4 22.32 47.39 11.77
C ARG A 4 21.11 46.56 12.21
N ASN A 5 20.39 47.18 13.15
CA ASN A 5 19.05 46.81 13.58
C ASN A 5 18.07 47.13 12.45
N LEU A 6 17.07 46.28 12.23
CA LEU A 6 15.84 46.68 11.58
C LEU A 6 14.63 46.14 12.36
N LYS A 7 13.76 47.05 12.68
CA LYS A 7 12.65 46.95 13.61
C LYS A 7 11.44 46.22 12.99
N VAL A 8 10.80 45.47 13.88
CA VAL A 8 9.43 44.96 13.81
C VAL A 8 8.42 46.08 13.61
N MET A 9 7.42 45.83 12.76
CA MET A 9 6.17 46.58 12.78
C MET A 9 4.98 45.61 12.66
N ALA A 10 4.32 45.44 13.79
CA ALA A 10 3.04 44.75 13.93
C ALA A 10 1.91 45.69 13.44
N MET A 11 0.94 45.15 12.74
CA MET A 11 -0.34 45.83 12.53
C MET A 11 -1.48 44.81 12.70
N MET A 12 -2.17 44.95 13.84
CA MET A 12 -3.49 44.40 14.11
C MET A 12 -4.54 45.21 13.33
N ALA A 13 -5.52 44.51 12.77
CA ALA A 13 -6.84 45.10 12.54
C ALA A 13 -7.91 44.04 12.78
N ALA A 14 -8.63 44.20 13.88
CA ALA A 14 -9.88 43.54 14.18
C ALA A 14 -11.03 44.28 13.51
N ALA A 15 -12.00 43.55 12.96
CA ALA A 15 -13.33 44.08 12.70
C ALA A 15 -14.39 43.02 13.00
N VAL A 16 -15.12 43.29 14.07
CA VAL A 16 -16.35 42.62 14.49
C VAL A 16 -17.50 43.34 13.80
N LEU A 17 -18.45 42.57 13.27
CA LEU A 17 -19.83 43.07 13.06
C LEU A 17 -20.81 41.90 13.18
N ALA A 18 -21.58 41.96 14.26
CA ALA A 18 -22.80 41.22 14.51
C ALA A 18 -24.01 42.04 13.99
N LEU A 19 -25.08 41.34 13.65
CA LEU A 19 -26.50 41.72 13.83
C LEU A 19 -27.35 40.72 13.01
N SER A 20 -28.06 39.82 13.64
CA SER A 20 -29.42 39.88 14.18
C SER A 20 -30.53 39.85 13.12
N GLY A 21 -31.39 38.84 13.26
CA GLY A 21 -32.79 39.05 13.33
C GLY A 21 -33.70 37.97 12.78
N CYS A 22 -34.34 37.22 13.67
CA CYS A 22 -35.81 36.90 13.75
C CYS A 22 -36.54 36.41 12.47
N SER A 23 -37.33 35.37 12.47
CA SER A 23 -38.43 34.93 13.30
C SER A 23 -39.47 34.19 12.42
N GLY A 24 -40.14 33.19 13.01
CA GLY A 24 -41.47 32.72 12.65
C GLY A 24 -41.50 31.48 11.74
N GLY A 25 -41.92 30.30 12.11
CA GLY A 25 -43.13 29.96 12.82
C GLY A 25 -43.99 29.08 11.89
N GLY A 26 -44.38 27.90 12.31
CA GLY A 26 -45.45 27.20 11.64
C GLY A 26 -45.34 25.66 11.64
N ASN A 27 -45.91 25.07 12.67
CA ASN A 27 -46.33 23.66 12.81
C ASN A 27 -47.30 23.26 11.70
N THR A 28 -47.17 22.02 11.21
CA THR A 28 -48.36 21.12 11.15
C THR A 28 -47.91 19.69 10.90
N ALA A 29 -48.30 18.85 11.84
CA ALA A 29 -48.29 17.38 11.71
C ALA A 29 -49.49 16.95 10.84
N THR A 30 -49.31 15.90 10.05
CA THR A 30 -50.45 15.09 9.60
C THR A 30 -50.00 13.60 9.49
N GLU A 31 -50.86 12.79 10.09
CA GLU A 31 -50.78 11.36 10.34
C GLU A 31 -50.72 10.48 9.10
N ALA A 32 -50.25 9.27 9.36
CA ALA A 32 -50.32 8.10 8.48
C ALA A 32 -51.77 7.55 8.35
N PRO A 33 -52.00 6.67 7.39
CA PRO A 33 -52.81 5.50 7.74
C PRO A 33 -52.10 4.18 7.46
N LYS A 34 -52.24 3.30 8.42
CA LYS A 34 -52.06 1.85 8.35
C LYS A 34 -53.17 1.21 7.53
N SER A 35 -52.86 0.14 6.79
CA SER A 35 -53.82 -0.89 6.48
C SER A 35 -53.15 -2.26 6.45
N ASP A 36 -53.66 -3.15 7.30
CA ASP A 36 -53.45 -4.58 7.38
C ASP A 36 -54.10 -5.33 6.21
N SER A 37 -53.55 -6.46 5.84
CA SER A 37 -54.23 -7.77 5.65
C SER A 37 -53.23 -8.75 5.01
N SER A 38 -52.72 -9.76 5.68
CA SER A 38 -53.28 -11.08 5.98
C SER A 38 -53.26 -12.07 4.79
N ALA A 39 -52.36 -13.06 4.98
CA ALA A 39 -52.46 -14.51 4.73
C ALA A 39 -52.62 -15.06 3.31
N ALA A 40 -51.72 -15.94 2.87
CA ALA A 40 -51.93 -17.38 2.86
C ALA A 40 -50.68 -18.12 2.32
N ALA A 41 -50.32 -19.18 3.03
CA ALA A 41 -49.33 -20.16 2.68
C ALA A 41 -49.81 -21.08 1.54
N THR A 42 -48.89 -21.51 0.67
CA THR A 42 -49.01 -22.81 0.00
C THR A 42 -47.59 -23.36 -0.23
N GLU A 43 -47.30 -24.48 0.43
CA GLU A 43 -46.17 -25.37 0.20
C GLU A 43 -46.27 -26.00 -1.18
N ALA A 44 -45.12 -26.08 -1.87
CA ALA A 44 -44.88 -27.13 -2.84
C ALA A 44 -43.38 -27.43 -2.85
N ALA A 45 -43.03 -28.60 -2.34
CA ALA A 45 -41.74 -29.23 -2.47
C ALA A 45 -41.53 -29.70 -3.90
N ALA A 46 -40.33 -29.47 -4.43
CA ALA A 46 -39.81 -30.24 -5.56
C ALA A 46 -38.27 -30.23 -5.55
N ASP A 47 -37.75 -31.39 -5.30
CA ASP A 47 -36.52 -32.06 -5.73
C ASP A 47 -35.27 -31.24 -6.10
N THR A 48 -34.29 -31.41 -5.25
CA THR A 48 -32.85 -31.19 -5.49
C THR A 48 -32.33 -32.13 -6.57
N LYS A 49 -31.75 -31.55 -7.61
CA LYS A 49 -30.78 -32.23 -8.47
C LYS A 49 -29.51 -31.39 -8.42
N ALA A 50 -28.54 -31.91 -7.64
CA ALA A 50 -27.17 -31.41 -7.64
C ALA A 50 -26.60 -31.64 -9.07
N ALA A 51 -26.25 -30.57 -9.74
CA ALA A 51 -25.38 -30.61 -10.91
C ALA A 51 -24.00 -30.20 -10.42
N ASP A 52 -23.12 -31.20 -10.41
CA ASP A 52 -21.68 -31.08 -10.32
C ASP A 52 -21.19 -30.40 -11.62
N ASP A 53 -20.91 -29.12 -11.56
CA ASP A 53 -20.28 -28.36 -12.63
C ASP A 53 -18.85 -28.03 -12.22
N SER A 54 -17.99 -29.03 -12.25
CA SER A 54 -16.54 -28.81 -12.34
C SER A 54 -16.23 -28.28 -13.74
N LYS A 55 -16.40 -26.98 -13.94
CA LYS A 55 -15.80 -26.30 -15.10
C LYS A 55 -14.31 -26.16 -14.88
N THR A 56 -13.55 -27.03 -15.53
CA THR A 56 -12.17 -26.76 -15.93
C THR A 56 -12.14 -25.38 -16.60
N ALA A 57 -11.43 -24.43 -15.99
CA ALA A 57 -11.19 -23.12 -16.54
C ALA A 57 -10.34 -23.29 -17.81
N ASP A 58 -10.98 -23.01 -18.94
CA ASP A 58 -10.31 -22.78 -20.22
C ASP A 58 -9.54 -21.46 -20.09
N SER A 59 -8.22 -21.49 -20.28
CA SER A 59 -7.31 -20.33 -20.18
C SER A 59 -7.42 -19.43 -21.42
N GLY A 60 -8.62 -18.92 -21.68
CA GLY A 60 -8.85 -17.90 -22.69
C GLY A 60 -8.88 -16.51 -22.04
N LYS A 61 -8.05 -15.56 -22.53
CA LYS A 61 -8.05 -14.15 -22.10
C LYS A 61 -9.49 -13.61 -22.13
N ALA A 62 -9.95 -12.99 -21.04
CA ALA A 62 -11.29 -12.41 -20.99
C ALA A 62 -11.47 -11.38 -22.12
N ALA A 63 -12.60 -11.47 -22.81
CA ALA A 63 -12.92 -10.49 -23.85
C ALA A 63 -13.14 -9.11 -23.21
N ALA A 64 -12.66 -8.05 -23.87
CA ALA A 64 -12.89 -6.69 -23.40
C ALA A 64 -14.39 -6.45 -23.18
N PRO A 65 -14.81 -5.93 -22.01
CA PRO A 65 -16.20 -5.58 -21.77
C PRO A 65 -16.71 -4.58 -22.80
N THR A 66 -18.00 -4.65 -23.14
CA THR A 66 -18.60 -3.72 -24.09
C THR A 66 -18.47 -2.28 -23.57
N ASN A 67 -17.80 -1.41 -24.34
CA ASN A 67 -17.55 0.00 -24.00
C ASN A 67 -16.62 0.25 -22.80
N TYR A 68 -15.68 -0.65 -22.51
CA TYR A 68 -14.64 -0.43 -21.51
C TYR A 68 -13.27 -0.93 -22.00
N PRO A 69 -12.17 -0.12 -21.81
CA PRO A 69 -12.17 1.28 -21.44
C PRO A 69 -12.41 2.21 -22.64
N THR A 70 -13.04 3.37 -22.42
CA THR A 70 -13.30 4.40 -23.47
C THR A 70 -12.67 5.76 -23.14
N LYS A 71 -12.01 5.87 -21.99
CA LYS A 71 -11.33 7.08 -21.50
C LYS A 71 -10.11 6.69 -20.67
N SER A 72 -9.30 7.68 -20.29
CA SER A 72 -8.14 7.50 -19.42
C SER A 72 -8.53 6.84 -18.09
N ILE A 73 -7.63 5.98 -17.61
CA ILE A 73 -7.71 5.30 -16.31
C ILE A 73 -6.71 5.97 -15.36
N ASP A 74 -7.12 6.24 -14.13
CA ASP A 74 -6.29 6.78 -13.08
C ASP A 74 -5.75 5.65 -12.19
N LEU A 75 -4.43 5.49 -12.12
CA LEU A 75 -3.75 4.59 -11.19
C LEU A 75 -3.24 5.41 -9.99
N VAL A 76 -3.95 5.31 -8.88
CA VAL A 76 -3.64 6.05 -7.65
C VAL A 76 -2.53 5.35 -6.88
N VAL A 77 -1.42 6.06 -6.69
CA VAL A 77 -0.28 5.64 -5.86
C VAL A 77 -0.36 6.38 -4.53
N PRO A 78 -0.57 5.68 -3.38
CA PRO A 78 -0.79 6.32 -2.08
C PRO A 78 0.51 6.75 -1.37
N PHE A 79 1.58 7.01 -2.14
CA PHE A 79 2.91 7.39 -1.64
C PHE A 79 3.52 8.51 -2.50
N THR A 80 4.64 9.09 -2.01
CA THR A 80 5.41 10.11 -2.74
C THR A 80 5.91 9.59 -4.08
N ALA A 81 6.02 10.50 -5.04
CA ALA A 81 6.62 10.20 -6.33
C ALA A 81 8.10 9.80 -6.20
N GLY A 82 8.58 8.93 -7.09
CA GLY A 82 9.96 8.45 -7.13
C GLY A 82 10.28 7.35 -6.10
N GLY A 83 9.32 6.91 -5.30
CA GLY A 83 9.45 5.73 -4.46
C GLY A 83 9.24 4.43 -5.26
N ASN A 84 9.53 3.29 -4.64
CA ASN A 84 9.45 1.97 -5.28
C ASN A 84 8.06 1.61 -5.83
N VAL A 85 6.98 2.03 -5.13
CA VAL A 85 5.59 1.82 -5.60
C VAL A 85 5.30 2.71 -6.82
N ASP A 86 5.71 3.98 -6.78
CA ASP A 86 5.52 4.92 -7.89
C ASP A 86 6.28 4.45 -9.14
N LEU A 87 7.54 4.02 -8.95
CA LEU A 87 8.37 3.50 -10.05
C LEU A 87 7.72 2.30 -10.73
N SER A 88 7.33 1.28 -9.96
CA SER A 88 6.66 0.09 -10.51
C SER A 88 5.35 0.44 -11.23
N CYS A 89 4.52 1.32 -10.64
CA CYS A 89 3.26 1.73 -11.24
C CYS A 89 3.45 2.52 -12.55
N ARG A 90 4.52 3.30 -12.70
CA ARG A 90 4.81 4.01 -13.96
C ARG A 90 5.25 3.05 -15.06
N ILE A 91 6.02 2.01 -14.73
CA ILE A 91 6.39 0.94 -15.68
C ILE A 91 5.12 0.21 -16.14
N LEU A 92 4.28 -0.23 -15.18
CA LEU A 92 3.04 -0.94 -15.48
C LEU A 92 2.06 -0.08 -16.31
N ALA A 93 1.90 1.20 -15.95
CA ALA A 93 0.98 2.10 -16.62
C ALA A 93 1.30 2.25 -18.12
N GLN A 94 2.58 2.31 -18.49
CA GLN A 94 3.01 2.39 -19.89
C GLN A 94 2.63 1.14 -20.69
N GLU A 95 2.75 -0.04 -20.09
CA GLU A 95 2.41 -1.28 -20.77
C GLU A 95 0.89 -1.53 -20.77
N MET A 96 0.21 -1.23 -19.65
CA MET A 96 -1.26 -1.25 -19.58
C MET A 96 -1.89 -0.34 -20.64
N GLU A 97 -1.32 0.84 -20.92
CA GLU A 97 -1.81 1.75 -21.97
C GLU A 97 -1.79 1.08 -23.35
N LYS A 98 -0.73 0.30 -23.66
CA LYS A 98 -0.65 -0.44 -24.93
C LYS A 98 -1.72 -1.54 -25.03
N GLU A 99 -1.91 -2.29 -23.95
CA GLU A 99 -2.89 -3.38 -23.88
C GLU A 99 -4.35 -2.89 -23.88
N LEU A 100 -4.62 -1.80 -23.16
CA LEU A 100 -5.98 -1.25 -23.00
C LEU A 100 -6.39 -0.26 -24.10
N GLY A 101 -5.42 0.26 -24.87
CA GLY A 101 -5.67 1.27 -25.90
C GLY A 101 -6.17 2.63 -25.36
N GLN A 102 -6.02 2.87 -24.06
CA GLN A 102 -6.39 4.12 -23.39
C GLN A 102 -5.27 4.53 -22.42
N PRO A 103 -5.03 5.84 -22.23
CA PRO A 103 -4.01 6.32 -21.30
C PRO A 103 -4.22 5.82 -19.88
N VAL A 104 -3.13 5.43 -19.20
CA VAL A 104 -3.11 5.10 -17.78
C VAL A 104 -2.26 6.13 -17.05
N SER A 105 -2.91 6.99 -16.25
CA SER A 105 -2.27 8.11 -15.57
C SER A 105 -1.95 7.77 -14.10
N VAL A 106 -0.68 7.88 -13.72
CA VAL A 106 -0.26 7.68 -12.32
C VAL A 106 -0.51 8.94 -11.51
N LEU A 107 -1.31 8.83 -10.45
CA LEU A 107 -1.67 9.93 -9.53
C LEU A 107 -1.16 9.65 -8.12
N ASN A 108 -0.20 10.44 -7.64
CA ASN A 108 0.27 10.32 -6.26
C ASN A 108 -0.70 11.00 -5.28
N LYS A 109 -1.19 10.25 -4.28
CA LYS A 109 -2.06 10.72 -3.19
C LYS A 109 -1.51 10.21 -1.86
N GLU A 110 -0.45 10.83 -1.43
CA GLU A 110 0.31 10.47 -0.25
C GLU A 110 -0.33 10.90 1.06
N GLY A 111 0.11 10.30 2.17
CA GLY A 111 -0.19 10.70 3.53
C GLY A 111 -0.92 9.64 4.36
N GLY A 112 -0.70 9.71 5.68
CA GLY A 112 -1.31 8.79 6.66
C GLY A 112 -0.94 7.33 6.45
N GLY A 113 0.31 7.00 6.05
CA GLY A 113 0.69 5.62 5.77
C GLY A 113 -0.14 4.97 4.66
N ALA A 114 -0.44 5.71 3.59
CA ALA A 114 -1.30 5.34 2.46
C ALA A 114 -2.82 5.54 2.68
N VAL A 115 -3.30 5.82 3.88
CA VAL A 115 -4.74 5.95 4.20
C VAL A 115 -5.45 6.96 3.30
N ILE A 116 -4.80 8.10 2.95
CA ILE A 116 -5.42 9.14 2.11
C ILE A 116 -5.73 8.60 0.71
N GLY A 117 -4.76 7.96 0.05
CA GLY A 117 -4.95 7.38 -1.28
C GLY A 117 -5.92 6.20 -1.29
N GLN A 118 -5.84 5.33 -0.30
CA GLN A 118 -6.74 4.18 -0.12
C GLN A 118 -8.19 4.64 0.10
N THR A 119 -8.41 5.62 0.98
CA THR A 119 -9.75 6.23 1.21
C THR A 119 -10.30 6.87 -0.07
N TYR A 120 -9.44 7.56 -0.83
CA TYR A 120 -9.85 8.18 -2.08
C TYR A 120 -10.39 7.13 -3.07
N VAL A 121 -9.67 6.01 -3.25
CA VAL A 121 -10.11 4.95 -4.18
C VAL A 121 -11.34 4.23 -3.64
N ALA A 122 -11.37 3.86 -2.36
CA ALA A 122 -12.52 3.20 -1.75
C ALA A 122 -13.84 3.97 -1.93
N ASN A 123 -13.77 5.31 -1.99
CA ASN A 123 -14.92 6.19 -2.23
C ASN A 123 -15.11 6.62 -3.70
N SER A 124 -14.31 6.08 -4.63
CA SER A 124 -14.42 6.37 -6.05
C SER A 124 -15.56 5.56 -6.69
N LYS A 125 -15.95 5.94 -7.93
CA LYS A 125 -16.97 5.18 -8.67
C LYS A 125 -16.46 3.79 -9.03
N PRO A 126 -17.29 2.76 -8.88
CA PRO A 126 -16.91 1.38 -9.20
C PRO A 126 -17.10 1.10 -10.71
N ASP A 127 -16.42 1.87 -11.56
CA ASP A 127 -16.55 1.82 -13.02
C ASP A 127 -15.24 1.38 -13.71
N GLY A 128 -14.22 0.96 -12.94
CA GLY A 128 -12.94 0.49 -13.43
C GLY A 128 -11.97 1.60 -13.87
N TYR A 129 -12.33 2.88 -13.74
CA TYR A 129 -11.46 3.99 -14.17
C TYR A 129 -10.62 4.61 -13.06
N THR A 130 -10.75 4.11 -11.83
CA THR A 130 -9.87 4.48 -10.72
C THR A 130 -9.30 3.22 -10.10
N LEU A 131 -8.01 3.01 -10.25
CA LEU A 131 -7.28 1.88 -9.70
C LEU A 131 -6.48 2.32 -8.48
N LEU A 132 -6.24 1.40 -7.55
CA LEU A 132 -5.34 1.58 -6.40
C LEU A 132 -4.07 0.75 -6.59
N ALA A 133 -2.91 1.36 -6.41
CA ALA A 133 -1.69 0.63 -6.12
C ALA A 133 -1.78 0.10 -4.68
N MET A 134 -2.10 -1.18 -4.53
CA MET A 134 -2.22 -1.84 -3.25
C MET A 134 -0.85 -2.26 -2.72
N THR A 135 -0.68 -2.16 -1.42
CA THR A 135 0.50 -2.69 -0.68
C THR A 135 0.02 -3.31 0.63
N SER A 136 0.93 -3.96 1.36
CA SER A 136 0.65 -4.52 2.70
C SER A 136 -0.01 -3.53 3.66
N SER A 137 0.22 -2.21 3.45
CA SER A 137 -0.43 -1.17 4.25
C SER A 137 -1.95 -1.15 4.15
N PHE A 138 -2.56 -1.75 3.11
CA PHE A 138 -4.01 -1.85 3.03
C PHE A 138 -4.58 -2.71 4.18
N VAL A 139 -4.02 -3.89 4.37
CA VAL A 139 -4.41 -4.83 5.44
C VAL A 139 -4.14 -4.22 6.82
N THR A 140 -2.94 -3.71 7.04
CA THR A 140 -2.53 -3.19 8.35
C THR A 140 -3.26 -1.90 8.73
N ASN A 141 -3.61 -1.04 7.76
CA ASN A 141 -4.44 0.13 8.02
C ASN A 141 -5.86 -0.25 8.43
N VAL A 142 -6.47 -1.27 7.79
CA VAL A 142 -7.79 -1.78 8.22
C VAL A 142 -7.71 -2.34 9.65
N LEU A 143 -6.67 -3.12 9.96
CA LEU A 143 -6.46 -3.69 11.30
C LEU A 143 -6.23 -2.62 12.37
N SER A 144 -5.64 -1.48 12.03
CA SER A 144 -5.47 -0.37 12.98
C SER A 144 -6.80 0.18 13.51
N GLY A 145 -7.91 -0.06 12.79
CA GLY A 145 -9.24 0.41 13.14
C GLY A 145 -9.45 1.92 12.98
N THR A 146 -8.52 2.63 12.34
CA THR A 146 -8.58 4.08 12.15
C THR A 146 -9.10 4.50 10.78
N THR A 147 -9.33 3.54 9.87
CA THR A 147 -9.81 3.77 8.51
C THR A 147 -11.34 3.89 8.42
N THR A 148 -11.82 4.55 7.36
CA THR A 148 -13.24 4.61 7.00
C THR A 148 -13.64 3.55 5.97
N TYR A 149 -12.71 2.70 5.59
CA TYR A 149 -12.87 1.55 4.68
C TYR A 149 -12.45 0.26 5.41
N ASP A 150 -12.86 -0.86 4.88
CA ASP A 150 -12.58 -2.22 5.35
C ASP A 150 -11.94 -3.08 4.24
N MET A 151 -11.72 -4.36 4.53
CA MET A 151 -11.12 -5.32 3.57
C MET A 151 -11.96 -5.51 2.31
N ASP A 152 -13.28 -5.34 2.40
CA ASP A 152 -14.21 -5.51 1.29
C ASP A 152 -14.41 -4.23 0.46
N SER A 153 -13.82 -3.11 0.88
CA SER A 153 -13.97 -1.82 0.21
C SER A 153 -13.17 -1.70 -1.09
N ILE A 154 -12.18 -2.59 -1.30
CA ILE A 154 -11.35 -2.68 -2.52
C ILE A 154 -11.35 -4.14 -2.99
N ILE A 155 -11.66 -4.35 -4.27
CA ILE A 155 -11.53 -5.64 -4.93
C ILE A 155 -10.11 -5.74 -5.48
N PRO A 156 -9.28 -6.73 -5.07
CA PRO A 156 -7.97 -6.96 -5.66
C PRO A 156 -8.09 -7.44 -7.11
N VAL A 157 -7.27 -6.90 -7.99
CA VAL A 157 -7.21 -7.23 -9.43
C VAL A 157 -6.08 -8.20 -9.73
N ALA A 158 -4.87 -7.87 -9.29
CA ALA A 158 -3.69 -8.72 -9.42
C ALA A 158 -2.59 -8.30 -8.45
N GLU A 159 -1.83 -9.26 -7.94
CA GLU A 159 -0.50 -9.01 -7.39
C GLU A 159 0.51 -8.98 -8.53
N TYR A 160 1.53 -8.12 -8.42
CA TYR A 160 2.57 -8.03 -9.43
C TYR A 160 4.01 -8.06 -8.90
N CYS A 161 4.19 -7.97 -7.57
CA CYS A 161 5.50 -7.91 -6.96
C CYS A 161 5.45 -8.34 -5.50
N PHE A 162 6.37 -9.21 -5.10
CA PHE A 162 6.73 -9.47 -3.71
C PHE A 162 8.21 -9.17 -3.51
N ASP A 163 8.52 -8.20 -2.66
CA ASP A 163 9.84 -7.61 -2.51
C ASP A 163 10.32 -7.79 -1.06
N PRO A 164 11.34 -8.63 -0.80
CA PRO A 164 11.88 -8.82 0.54
C PRO A 164 12.37 -7.51 1.15
N GLU A 165 12.09 -7.32 2.44
CA GLU A 165 12.67 -6.20 3.18
C GLU A 165 14.17 -6.40 3.36
N ILE A 166 14.90 -5.29 3.36
CA ILE A 166 16.31 -5.20 3.74
C ILE A 166 16.46 -4.29 4.94
N ILE A 167 17.38 -4.63 5.83
CA ILE A 167 17.78 -3.77 6.94
C ILE A 167 18.93 -2.89 6.49
N VAL A 168 18.73 -1.59 6.56
CA VAL A 168 19.68 -0.59 6.10
C VAL A 168 20.03 0.41 7.19
N VAL A 169 21.24 0.94 7.10
CA VAL A 169 21.72 2.00 8.01
C VAL A 169 22.33 3.15 7.20
N SER A 170 22.37 4.34 7.79
CA SER A 170 23.18 5.43 7.25
C SER A 170 24.65 5.00 7.17
N ALA A 171 25.34 5.34 6.09
CA ALA A 171 26.77 5.04 5.97
C ALA A 171 27.61 5.66 7.11
N ASP A 172 27.13 6.75 7.70
CA ASP A 172 27.79 7.46 8.80
C ASP A 172 27.35 6.97 10.20
N SER A 173 26.50 5.94 10.28
CA SER A 173 25.99 5.43 11.57
C SER A 173 27.02 4.75 12.46
N GLY A 174 28.12 4.28 11.87
CA GLY A 174 29.13 3.45 12.55
C GLY A 174 28.70 2.01 12.78
N ILE A 175 27.51 1.60 12.35
CA ILE A 175 27.01 0.22 12.42
C ILE A 175 27.42 -0.50 11.14
N GLU A 176 28.23 -1.57 11.29
CA GLU A 176 28.83 -2.26 10.19
C GLU A 176 28.21 -3.63 9.88
N THR A 177 27.59 -4.26 10.91
CA THR A 177 27.03 -5.60 10.82
C THR A 177 25.68 -5.70 11.49
N ILE A 178 24.90 -6.76 11.13
CA ILE A 178 23.62 -7.02 11.77
C ILE A 178 23.76 -7.31 13.27
N ASP A 179 24.85 -7.95 13.68
CA ASP A 179 25.12 -8.23 15.10
C ASP A 179 25.32 -6.92 15.89
N GLN A 180 26.11 -5.98 15.36
CA GLN A 180 26.29 -4.65 15.95
C GLN A 180 24.97 -3.88 16.03
N PHE A 181 24.13 -3.96 14.96
CA PHE A 181 22.82 -3.36 14.94
C PHE A 181 21.93 -3.88 16.09
N VAL A 182 21.88 -5.21 16.25
CA VAL A 182 21.10 -5.85 17.33
C VAL A 182 21.65 -5.48 18.72
N GLU A 183 22.96 -5.49 18.88
CA GLU A 183 23.59 -5.10 20.16
C GLU A 183 23.31 -3.66 20.54
N GLU A 184 23.42 -2.71 19.58
CA GLU A 184 23.15 -1.30 19.84
C GLU A 184 21.68 -1.05 20.12
N GLY A 185 20.77 -1.67 19.35
CA GLY A 185 19.33 -1.52 19.51
C GLY A 185 18.78 -2.12 20.81
N LYS A 186 19.50 -3.08 21.42
CA LYS A 186 19.20 -3.58 22.78
C LYS A 186 19.63 -2.62 23.89
N LYS A 187 20.64 -1.80 23.65
CA LYS A 187 21.18 -0.84 24.64
C LYS A 187 20.41 0.48 24.65
N ARG A 188 19.91 0.90 23.49
CA ARG A 188 19.16 2.14 23.30
C ARG A 188 18.20 2.03 22.13
N ALA A 189 17.18 2.87 22.09
CA ALA A 189 16.35 3.00 20.92
C ALA A 189 17.15 3.59 19.75
N LEU A 190 16.98 2.99 18.54
CA LEU A 190 17.55 3.48 17.29
C LEU A 190 16.47 4.27 16.54
N LEU A 191 16.82 5.42 15.99
CA LEU A 191 15.88 6.22 15.19
C LEU A 191 15.69 5.55 13.84
N ASN A 192 14.55 4.88 13.68
CA ASN A 192 14.14 4.17 12.48
C ASN A 192 13.23 5.05 11.61
N THR A 193 13.61 5.25 10.35
CA THR A 193 12.75 5.95 9.39
C THR A 193 11.89 4.96 8.60
N THR A 194 10.62 5.31 8.37
CA THR A 194 9.66 4.51 7.62
C THR A 194 8.89 5.35 6.61
N PRO A 195 8.29 4.76 5.56
CA PRO A 195 7.48 5.50 4.58
C PRO A 195 6.08 5.86 5.10
N GLY A 196 5.83 5.66 6.40
CA GLY A 196 4.58 5.98 7.08
C GLY A 196 4.23 4.97 8.16
N PHE A 197 3.36 5.36 9.08
CA PHE A 197 2.78 4.46 10.07
C PHE A 197 2.04 3.32 9.37
N SER A 198 2.06 2.12 9.97
CA SER A 198 1.33 0.93 9.45
C SER A 198 1.73 0.45 8.04
N THR A 199 2.85 0.96 7.47
CA THR A 199 3.40 0.46 6.20
C THR A 199 4.21 -0.83 6.43
N SER A 200 4.50 -1.60 5.36
CA SER A 200 5.30 -2.83 5.44
C SER A 200 6.62 -2.64 6.17
N HIS A 201 7.34 -1.56 5.87
CA HIS A 201 8.63 -1.26 6.51
C HIS A 201 8.49 -0.97 8.02
N HIS A 202 7.38 -0.30 8.42
CA HIS A 202 7.09 -0.12 9.85
C HIS A 202 6.77 -1.45 10.51
N ILE A 203 5.91 -2.26 9.91
CA ILE A 203 5.54 -3.60 10.43
C ILE A 203 6.76 -4.51 10.52
N ALA A 204 7.61 -4.54 9.49
CA ALA A 204 8.85 -5.31 9.52
C ALA A 204 9.69 -4.97 10.76
N SER A 205 9.84 -3.68 11.06
CA SER A 205 10.61 -3.24 12.23
C SER A 205 9.94 -3.58 13.57
N LEU A 206 8.60 -3.50 13.66
CA LEU A 206 7.86 -3.92 14.86
C LEU A 206 8.01 -5.42 15.12
N LEU A 207 7.82 -6.25 14.08
CA LEU A 207 7.99 -7.70 14.19
C LEU A 207 9.44 -8.08 14.50
N PHE A 208 10.41 -7.38 13.89
CA PHE A 208 11.83 -7.58 14.18
C PHE A 208 12.17 -7.19 15.63
N SER A 209 11.61 -6.09 16.14
CA SER A 209 11.73 -5.66 17.54
C SER A 209 11.23 -6.76 18.49
N GLN A 210 10.04 -7.31 18.24
CA GLN A 210 9.50 -8.41 19.05
C GLN A 210 10.39 -9.66 19.06
N LYS A 211 11.01 -9.95 17.89
CA LYS A 211 11.86 -11.13 17.73
C LYS A 211 13.23 -10.99 18.38
N THR A 212 13.76 -9.78 18.46
CA THR A 212 15.17 -9.53 18.79
C THR A 212 15.39 -8.66 20.03
N ASP A 213 14.35 -8.06 20.60
CA ASP A 213 14.39 -7.05 21.67
C ASP A 213 15.11 -5.74 21.27
N VAL A 214 15.32 -5.49 19.96
CA VAL A 214 15.82 -4.21 19.46
C VAL A 214 14.75 -3.15 19.65
N GLN A 215 15.14 -1.98 20.16
CA GLN A 215 14.23 -0.86 20.43
C GLN A 215 14.34 0.19 19.35
N PHE A 216 13.19 0.73 18.91
CA PHE A 216 13.11 1.79 17.91
C PHE A 216 12.34 3.02 18.41
N GLU A 217 12.81 4.19 17.99
CA GLU A 217 12.01 5.40 17.85
C GLU A 217 11.71 5.61 16.37
N TYR A 218 10.57 6.22 16.03
CA TYR A 218 10.12 6.28 14.64
C TYR A 218 10.09 7.69 14.07
N MET A 219 10.61 7.82 12.85
CA MET A 219 10.42 8.97 11.97
C MET A 219 9.61 8.51 10.76
N HIS A 220 8.31 8.83 10.75
CA HIS A 220 7.44 8.52 9.63
C HIS A 220 7.52 9.59 8.55
N THR A 221 7.63 9.16 7.29
CA THR A 221 7.59 9.99 6.07
C THR A 221 6.35 9.64 5.24
N ASN A 222 6.23 10.16 4.01
CA ASN A 222 5.09 9.87 3.15
C ASN A 222 5.41 8.88 2.01
N GLY A 223 6.60 8.26 2.04
CA GLY A 223 7.01 7.27 1.04
C GLY A 223 8.49 6.93 1.13
N SER A 224 8.89 5.83 0.45
CA SER A 224 10.26 5.31 0.53
C SER A 224 11.32 6.24 -0.05
N SER A 225 10.96 7.12 -1.00
CA SER A 225 11.91 8.14 -1.49
C SER A 225 12.30 9.14 -0.41
N GLU A 226 11.36 9.63 0.38
CA GLU A 226 11.64 10.51 1.53
C GLU A 226 12.39 9.75 2.63
N GLN A 227 11.94 8.54 2.96
CA GLN A 227 12.57 7.67 3.93
C GLN A 227 14.07 7.49 3.66
N THR A 228 14.43 7.07 2.45
CA THR A 228 15.82 6.77 2.11
C THR A 228 16.68 8.02 2.05
N VAL A 229 16.13 9.20 1.69
CA VAL A 229 16.80 10.49 1.75
C VAL A 229 17.10 10.89 3.21
N GLN A 230 16.16 10.70 4.14
CA GLN A 230 16.40 10.98 5.57
C GLN A 230 17.53 10.09 6.12
N LEU A 231 17.55 8.81 5.74
CA LEU A 231 18.59 7.88 6.13
C LEU A 231 19.96 8.28 5.55
N ALA A 232 20.03 8.55 4.23
CA ALA A 232 21.26 8.95 3.55
C ALA A 232 21.83 10.30 4.03
N GLY A 233 20.94 11.17 4.55
CA GLY A 233 21.32 12.45 5.16
C GLY A 233 21.75 12.36 6.62
N GLY A 234 21.72 11.15 7.23
CA GLY A 234 22.04 10.96 8.65
C GLY A 234 21.00 11.55 9.61
N HIS A 235 19.78 11.85 9.13
CA HIS A 235 18.67 12.33 9.96
C HIS A 235 17.94 11.18 10.68
N ALA A 236 18.15 9.95 10.23
CA ALA A 236 17.79 8.71 10.89
C ALA A 236 18.97 7.75 10.83
N GLU A 237 19.02 6.78 11.75
CA GLU A 237 20.15 5.86 11.88
C GLU A 237 19.93 4.58 11.06
N VAL A 238 18.69 4.11 11.05
CA VAL A 238 18.32 2.81 10.49
C VAL A 238 17.02 2.92 9.68
N GLY A 239 16.75 1.90 8.87
CA GLY A 239 15.51 1.74 8.13
C GLY A 239 15.31 0.30 7.70
N PHE A 240 14.04 -0.09 7.60
CA PHE A 240 13.61 -1.23 6.82
C PHE A 240 13.10 -0.70 5.49
N THR A 241 13.52 -1.28 4.38
CA THR A 241 13.13 -0.85 3.03
C THR A 241 13.29 -2.00 2.06
N THR A 242 12.96 -1.80 0.78
CA THR A 242 13.25 -2.77 -0.27
C THR A 242 14.43 -2.32 -1.11
N TYR A 243 15.10 -3.24 -1.80
CA TYR A 243 16.27 -2.91 -2.62
C TYR A 243 15.96 -1.81 -3.65
N ALA A 244 14.89 -1.97 -4.43
CA ALA A 244 14.51 -1.00 -5.46
C ALA A 244 14.31 0.43 -4.90
N GLY A 245 13.81 0.57 -3.67
CA GLY A 245 13.62 1.86 -3.01
C GLY A 245 14.90 2.54 -2.55
N ALA A 246 16.01 1.80 -2.43
CA ALA A 246 17.27 2.27 -1.88
C ALA A 246 18.47 2.13 -2.85
N ALA A 247 18.34 1.42 -3.97
CA ALA A 247 19.41 1.00 -4.87
C ALA A 247 20.36 2.15 -5.22
N SER A 248 19.83 3.27 -5.69
CA SER A 248 20.67 4.43 -6.08
C SER A 248 21.53 4.99 -4.94
N LEU A 249 21.03 4.96 -3.69
CA LEU A 249 21.76 5.46 -2.53
C LEU A 249 22.72 4.41 -1.96
N ILE A 250 22.43 3.13 -2.16
CA ILE A 250 23.34 2.01 -1.89
C ILE A 250 24.54 2.11 -2.84
N ASP A 251 24.29 2.27 -4.15
CA ASP A 251 25.34 2.41 -5.16
C ASP A 251 26.24 3.64 -4.94
N GLN A 252 25.68 4.71 -4.39
CA GLN A 252 26.42 5.91 -4.01
C GLN A 252 27.19 5.76 -2.69
N GLY A 253 27.04 4.63 -1.98
CA GLY A 253 27.65 4.39 -0.68
C GLY A 253 27.09 5.28 0.45
N LYS A 254 25.87 5.81 0.29
CA LYS A 254 25.18 6.64 1.30
C LYS A 254 24.41 5.83 2.32
N ILE A 255 23.99 4.65 1.90
CA ILE A 255 23.23 3.68 2.69
C ILE A 255 23.98 2.35 2.61
N LYS A 256 24.09 1.66 3.72
CA LYS A 256 24.65 0.33 3.83
C LYS A 256 23.57 -0.70 4.15
N VAL A 257 23.56 -1.81 3.44
CA VAL A 257 22.68 -2.94 3.70
C VAL A 257 23.36 -3.88 4.69
N LEU A 258 22.67 -4.26 5.76
CA LEU A 258 23.19 -5.16 6.79
C LEU A 258 22.70 -6.59 6.63
N ALA A 259 21.45 -6.78 6.21
CA ALA A 259 20.84 -8.10 6.02
C ALA A 259 19.60 -8.02 5.13
N ILE A 260 19.20 -9.17 4.59
CA ILE A 260 17.98 -9.38 3.81
C ILE A 260 16.99 -10.22 4.61
N CYS A 261 15.71 -9.84 4.61
CA CYS A 261 14.63 -10.53 5.32
C CYS A 261 13.99 -11.62 4.44
N SER A 262 14.80 -12.52 3.88
CA SER A 262 14.36 -13.64 3.03
C SER A 262 15.09 -14.92 3.38
N ASP A 263 14.59 -16.04 2.85
CA ASP A 263 15.25 -17.34 3.02
C ASP A 263 16.55 -17.48 2.22
N GLU A 264 16.63 -16.78 1.07
CA GLU A 264 17.77 -16.82 0.15
C GLU A 264 18.29 -15.41 -0.09
N ARG A 265 19.57 -15.28 -0.46
CA ARG A 265 20.18 -14.00 -0.82
C ARG A 265 19.59 -13.45 -2.12
N SER A 266 19.53 -12.12 -2.23
CA SER A 266 19.11 -11.45 -3.45
C SER A 266 20.21 -11.48 -4.51
N GLU A 267 19.84 -11.70 -5.78
CA GLU A 267 20.75 -11.54 -6.92
C GLU A 267 21.33 -10.12 -7.02
N ASN A 268 20.58 -9.12 -6.60
CA ASN A 268 21.02 -7.72 -6.56
C ASN A 268 22.00 -7.42 -5.41
N LEU A 269 22.06 -8.27 -4.39
CA LEU A 269 22.86 -8.11 -3.17
C LEU A 269 23.55 -9.43 -2.78
N PRO A 270 24.36 -10.04 -3.66
CA PRO A 270 24.89 -11.40 -3.46
C PRO A 270 25.83 -11.52 -2.24
N ASP A 271 26.46 -10.43 -1.85
CA ASP A 271 27.40 -10.38 -0.72
C ASP A 271 26.71 -10.08 0.63
N VAL A 272 25.42 -9.69 0.61
CA VAL A 272 24.66 -9.38 1.83
C VAL A 272 24.03 -10.66 2.38
N PRO A 273 24.26 -11.00 3.66
CA PRO A 273 23.66 -12.19 4.25
C PRO A 273 22.15 -12.03 4.45
N THR A 274 21.43 -13.16 4.49
CA THR A 274 20.07 -13.17 5.03
C THR A 274 20.11 -13.08 6.56
N LEU A 275 18.99 -12.66 7.18
CA LEU A 275 18.86 -12.72 8.64
C LEU A 275 19.00 -14.15 9.17
N LYS A 276 18.51 -15.13 8.41
CA LYS A 276 18.60 -16.54 8.74
C LYS A 276 20.04 -17.05 8.76
N GLU A 277 20.87 -16.64 7.77
CA GLU A 277 22.32 -16.91 7.78
C GLU A 277 23.02 -16.29 8.99
N SER A 278 22.49 -15.18 9.49
CA SER A 278 22.98 -14.49 10.70
C SER A 278 22.36 -15.02 12.01
N GLY A 279 21.64 -16.15 11.95
CA GLY A 279 21.06 -16.80 13.14
C GLY A 279 19.73 -16.17 13.64
N ILE A 280 19.15 -15.25 12.88
CA ILE A 280 17.85 -14.64 13.17
C ILE A 280 16.82 -15.22 12.21
N ASP A 281 15.95 -16.10 12.71
CA ASP A 281 14.87 -16.71 11.94
C ASP A 281 13.74 -15.70 11.73
N PHE A 282 13.93 -14.81 10.74
CA PHE A 282 12.99 -13.75 10.38
C PHE A 282 12.97 -13.54 8.87
N THR A 283 11.79 -13.66 8.29
CA THR A 283 11.51 -13.34 6.89
C THR A 283 10.32 -12.40 6.83
N TYR A 284 10.40 -11.38 5.99
CA TYR A 284 9.31 -10.44 5.76
C TYR A 284 9.52 -9.71 4.44
N GLY A 285 8.41 -9.39 3.75
CA GLY A 285 8.44 -8.67 2.49
C GLY A 285 7.21 -7.80 2.27
N SER A 286 7.32 -6.93 1.28
CA SER A 286 6.24 -6.06 0.84
C SER A 286 5.67 -6.57 -0.47
N TYR A 287 4.39 -6.93 -0.48
CA TYR A 287 3.70 -7.19 -1.74
C TYR A 287 3.13 -5.92 -2.35
N ARG A 288 2.96 -5.94 -3.67
CA ARG A 288 2.32 -4.87 -4.43
C ARG A 288 1.35 -5.46 -5.45
N GLY A 289 0.20 -4.85 -5.53
CA GLY A 289 -0.85 -5.25 -6.45
C GLY A 289 -1.66 -4.06 -6.93
N ILE A 290 -2.67 -4.37 -7.73
CA ILE A 290 -3.67 -3.42 -8.21
C ILE A 290 -5.03 -3.82 -7.65
N GLY A 291 -5.82 -2.83 -7.24
CA GLY A 291 -7.20 -3.02 -6.82
C GLY A 291 -8.14 -1.97 -7.42
N VAL A 292 -9.44 -2.25 -7.34
CA VAL A 292 -10.52 -1.36 -7.78
C VAL A 292 -11.55 -1.17 -6.67
N PRO A 293 -12.37 -0.11 -6.68
CA PRO A 293 -13.43 0.09 -5.69
C PRO A 293 -14.41 -1.08 -5.64
N ALA A 294 -14.93 -1.39 -4.45
CA ALA A 294 -16.01 -2.36 -4.27
C ALA A 294 -17.22 -2.04 -5.17
N GLY A 295 -17.83 -3.09 -5.73
CA GLY A 295 -18.95 -2.96 -6.67
C GLY A 295 -18.55 -2.71 -8.12
N THR A 296 -17.25 -2.69 -8.45
CA THR A 296 -16.80 -2.76 -9.85
C THR A 296 -17.29 -4.06 -10.48
N PRO A 297 -17.90 -4.04 -11.68
CA PRO A 297 -18.41 -5.24 -12.34
C PRO A 297 -17.34 -6.31 -12.52
N ASP A 298 -17.68 -7.57 -12.25
CA ASP A 298 -16.75 -8.71 -12.31
C ASP A 298 -16.08 -8.82 -13.69
N GLU A 299 -16.80 -8.53 -14.77
CA GLU A 299 -16.23 -8.53 -16.14
C GLU A 299 -15.09 -7.54 -16.32
N ILE A 300 -15.15 -6.38 -15.63
CA ILE A 300 -14.07 -5.38 -15.62
C ILE A 300 -12.89 -5.86 -14.77
N VAL A 301 -13.18 -6.45 -13.59
CA VAL A 301 -12.15 -7.00 -12.70
C VAL A 301 -11.35 -8.08 -13.41
N TYR A 302 -12.02 -9.06 -14.04
CA TYR A 302 -11.35 -10.13 -14.78
C TYR A 302 -10.58 -9.62 -16.00
N TYR A 303 -11.17 -8.69 -16.75
CA TYR A 303 -10.47 -8.08 -17.89
C TYR A 303 -9.20 -7.34 -17.48
N LEU A 304 -9.24 -6.59 -16.38
CA LEU A 304 -8.06 -5.93 -15.82
C LEU A 304 -7.04 -6.94 -15.28
N SER A 305 -7.51 -8.03 -14.65
CA SER A 305 -6.61 -9.10 -14.16
C SER A 305 -5.87 -9.78 -15.32
N ASP A 306 -6.57 -10.15 -16.38
CA ASP A 306 -5.94 -10.73 -17.59
C ASP A 306 -5.01 -9.74 -18.31
N THR A 307 -5.37 -8.44 -18.28
CA THR A 307 -4.50 -7.39 -18.78
C THR A 307 -3.21 -7.34 -17.98
N MET A 308 -3.29 -7.41 -16.65
CA MET A 308 -2.12 -7.44 -15.77
C MET A 308 -1.26 -8.69 -16.00
N GLU A 309 -1.87 -9.85 -16.25
CA GLU A 309 -1.12 -11.07 -16.61
C GLU A 309 -0.32 -10.88 -17.90
N SER A 310 -0.94 -10.30 -18.92
CA SER A 310 -0.27 -9.98 -20.19
C SER A 310 0.88 -8.99 -19.98
N VAL A 311 0.62 -7.92 -19.22
CA VAL A 311 1.60 -6.88 -18.87
C VAL A 311 2.80 -7.46 -18.15
N MET A 312 2.57 -8.29 -17.11
CA MET A 312 3.65 -8.91 -16.32
C MET A 312 4.46 -9.93 -17.12
N ASN A 313 3.88 -10.51 -18.17
CA ASN A 313 4.56 -11.45 -19.05
C ASN A 313 5.29 -10.77 -20.21
N SER A 314 5.12 -9.46 -20.44
CA SER A 314 5.83 -8.75 -21.50
C SER A 314 7.33 -8.67 -21.22
N ASP A 315 8.14 -8.78 -22.27
CA ASP A 315 9.60 -8.66 -22.16
C ASP A 315 10.01 -7.26 -21.68
N GLU A 316 9.27 -6.22 -22.10
CA GLU A 316 9.50 -4.83 -21.71
C GLU A 316 9.37 -4.63 -20.19
N VAL A 317 8.32 -5.17 -19.56
CA VAL A 317 8.13 -5.08 -18.10
C VAL A 317 9.19 -5.89 -17.38
N LYS A 318 9.50 -7.11 -17.84
CA LYS A 318 10.54 -7.96 -17.25
C LYS A 318 11.89 -7.25 -17.24
N ASP A 319 12.27 -6.64 -18.37
CA ASP A 319 13.55 -5.91 -18.49
C ASP A 319 13.57 -4.67 -17.60
N GLN A 320 12.48 -3.88 -17.57
CA GLN A 320 12.41 -2.68 -16.75
C GLN A 320 12.38 -3.00 -15.26
N PHE A 321 11.66 -4.04 -14.83
CA PHE A 321 11.65 -4.50 -13.45
C PHE A 321 13.03 -4.99 -13.02
N ALA A 322 13.69 -5.84 -13.82
CA ALA A 322 15.02 -6.32 -13.54
C ALA A 322 16.04 -5.16 -13.42
N ASN A 323 16.02 -4.22 -14.36
CA ASN A 323 16.90 -3.02 -14.34
C ASN A 323 16.62 -2.10 -13.14
N SER A 324 15.42 -2.18 -12.56
CA SER A 324 15.00 -1.38 -11.40
C SER A 324 15.16 -2.16 -10.08
N GLY A 325 15.64 -3.41 -10.12
CA GLY A 325 15.74 -4.28 -8.95
C GLY A 325 14.40 -4.65 -8.34
N LEU A 326 13.33 -4.66 -9.16
CA LEU A 326 11.98 -5.04 -8.75
C LEU A 326 11.76 -6.53 -9.05
N PRO A 327 11.50 -7.37 -8.05
CA PRO A 327 11.14 -8.76 -8.28
C PRO A 327 9.72 -8.86 -8.87
N ILE A 328 9.50 -9.84 -9.73
CA ILE A 328 8.19 -10.14 -10.32
C ILE A 328 7.58 -11.33 -9.57
N THR A 329 6.36 -11.12 -9.09
CA THR A 329 5.49 -12.18 -8.58
C THR A 329 4.10 -11.89 -9.12
N TYR A 330 3.46 -12.85 -9.77
CA TYR A 330 2.12 -12.65 -10.30
C TYR A 330 1.12 -13.57 -9.61
N ALA A 331 0.02 -12.97 -9.12
CA ALA A 331 -1.19 -13.68 -8.74
C ALA A 331 -2.41 -12.98 -9.34
N ASN A 332 -3.36 -13.74 -9.86
CA ASN A 332 -4.61 -13.23 -10.38
C ASN A 332 -5.51 -12.68 -9.26
N SER A 333 -6.67 -12.11 -9.61
CA SER A 333 -7.60 -11.49 -8.65
C SER A 333 -8.01 -12.44 -7.52
N SER A 334 -8.32 -13.71 -7.83
CA SER A 334 -8.76 -14.71 -6.85
C SER A 334 -7.63 -15.10 -5.88
N ASP A 335 -6.44 -15.37 -6.42
CA ASP A 335 -5.29 -15.78 -5.63
C ASP A 335 -4.76 -14.63 -4.77
N PHE A 336 -4.76 -13.40 -5.32
CA PHE A 336 -4.39 -12.21 -4.57
C PHE A 336 -5.40 -11.93 -3.44
N LYS A 337 -6.71 -12.11 -3.67
CA LYS A 337 -7.72 -12.02 -2.61
C LYS A 337 -7.46 -13.01 -1.49
N ALA A 338 -7.19 -14.28 -1.85
CA ALA A 338 -6.90 -15.33 -0.86
C ALA A 338 -5.66 -15.00 -0.02
N MET A 339 -4.61 -14.48 -0.65
CA MET A 339 -3.39 -14.03 0.04
C MET A 339 -3.68 -12.86 1.00
N LEU A 340 -4.47 -11.86 0.58
CA LEU A 340 -4.84 -10.75 1.46
C LEU A 340 -5.66 -11.19 2.68
N ASP A 341 -6.57 -12.16 2.48
CA ASP A 341 -7.39 -12.72 3.57
C ASP A 341 -6.54 -13.52 4.57
N GLU A 342 -5.50 -14.20 4.09
CA GLU A 342 -4.53 -14.91 4.94
C GLU A 342 -3.62 -13.91 5.68
N ASP A 343 -3.12 -12.89 4.99
CA ASP A 343 -2.30 -11.83 5.58
C ASP A 343 -3.07 -11.11 6.69
N TYR A 344 -4.34 -10.77 6.46
CA TYR A 344 -5.21 -10.17 7.48
C TYR A 344 -5.26 -11.03 8.75
N LYS A 345 -5.49 -12.35 8.63
CA LYS A 345 -5.55 -13.26 9.78
C LYS A 345 -4.21 -13.37 10.51
N ASN A 346 -3.11 -13.40 9.75
CA ASN A 346 -1.76 -13.47 10.32
C ASN A 346 -1.42 -12.18 11.09
N MET A 347 -1.85 -11.03 10.57
CA MET A 347 -1.61 -9.72 11.17
C MET A 347 -2.55 -9.40 12.35
N GLU A 348 -3.67 -10.11 12.54
CA GLU A 348 -4.53 -9.93 13.74
C GLU A 348 -3.73 -10.12 15.04
N SER A 349 -2.73 -10.99 15.03
CA SER A 349 -1.88 -11.25 16.20
C SER A 349 -1.03 -10.04 16.66
N ILE A 350 -0.81 -9.08 15.76
CA ILE A 350 -0.03 -7.86 16.05
C ILE A 350 -0.89 -6.59 16.06
N GLN A 351 -2.22 -6.74 16.01
CA GLN A 351 -3.16 -5.61 15.97
C GLN A 351 -2.91 -4.59 17.09
N ASP A 352 -2.53 -5.04 18.29
CA ASP A 352 -2.29 -4.15 19.42
C ASP A 352 -1.05 -3.26 19.22
N LEU A 353 -0.08 -3.66 18.39
CA LEU A 353 1.08 -2.85 18.01
C LEU A 353 0.73 -1.74 17.00
N LEU A 354 -0.43 -1.86 16.34
CA LEU A 354 -0.93 -0.90 15.35
C LEU A 354 -1.86 0.15 15.96
N LYS A 355 -2.05 0.12 17.28
CA LYS A 355 -2.85 1.10 18.04
C LYS A 355 -1.89 2.02 18.78
N GLU A 356 -1.43 3.10 18.14
CA GLU A 356 -0.75 4.21 18.80
C GLU A 356 -1.72 5.27 19.30
#